data_7fae345ba3219e8d3c5e8707d84cebb1
#
_entry.id   7fae345ba3219e8d3c5e8707d84cebb1
#
_cell.length_a   1.000
_cell.length_b   1.000
_cell.length_c   1.000
_cell.angle_alpha   90.00
_cell.angle_beta   90.00
_cell.angle_gamma   90.00
#
_symmetry.space_group_name_H-M   'P 1'
#
loop_
_entity.id
_entity.type
_entity.pdbx_description
1 polymer ?
#
loop_
_entity_poly.entity_id
_entity_poly.type
_entity_poly.pdbx_seq_one_letter_code
_entity_poly.pdbx_strand_id
1 'polypeptide(L)'
;MNTPRRKLVLLAGQSNMAGRGYATPEDLQPIDNVEMIRPDYKWQIAIEPVTKDRPFIGTFSEDGKKIESNDPYETIMPEAGQKVCGVGLGRTFAKYLSLATNNSVIGLIPTAVGGTPVSAWQIGGQDPWDKEKYPYDEAIILAKEAQKSGDIVAVLWHQGETDANNKTQDYTEALRTVVRNFRKDLNLSDDIPFIAGNMASFYNPEISNNIDIVDNALVTLKNEEPSFDFVDTKDLNHRGDNLHFDTPSLHILGKRYFDKYMEMTGK
;
A
#
# COMPACT_ATOMS: atom_id res chain seq x y z
N MET A 1 14.02 29.60 -4.23
CA MET A 1 12.75 29.37 -3.51
C MET A 1 12.84 27.97 -2.95
N ASN A 2 12.66 27.78 -1.63
CA ASN A 2 12.63 26.43 -1.07
C ASN A 2 11.36 25.73 -1.57
N THR A 3 11.51 24.64 -2.30
CA THR A 3 10.39 23.76 -2.65
C THR A 3 9.73 23.30 -1.35
N PRO A 4 8.41 23.42 -1.19
CA PRO A 4 7.73 22.92 0.01
C PRO A 4 8.07 21.44 0.24
N ARG A 5 8.38 21.08 1.50
CA ARG A 5 8.64 19.69 1.85
C ARG A 5 7.37 18.85 1.66
N ARG A 6 7.51 17.67 1.07
CA ARG A 6 6.40 16.73 0.87
C ARG A 6 5.93 16.15 2.20
N LYS A 7 4.64 15.86 2.29
CA LYS A 7 4.10 14.95 3.30
C LYS A 7 4.18 13.54 2.72
N LEU A 8 5.04 12.71 3.28
CA LEU A 8 5.33 11.39 2.74
C LEU A 8 4.43 10.34 3.37
N VAL A 9 3.95 9.41 2.55
CA VAL A 9 3.10 8.29 2.96
C VAL A 9 3.73 7.00 2.48
N LEU A 10 4.14 6.14 3.41
CA LEU A 10 4.69 4.82 3.10
C LEU A 10 3.56 3.83 2.86
N LEU A 11 3.55 3.19 1.70
CA LEU A 11 2.61 2.14 1.32
C LEU A 11 3.31 0.78 1.41
N ALA A 12 3.04 0.01 2.47
CA ALA A 12 3.71 -1.26 2.74
C ALA A 12 2.69 -2.39 2.95
N GLY A 13 3.09 -3.62 2.70
CA GLY A 13 2.22 -4.79 2.78
C GLY A 13 2.21 -5.61 1.51
N GLN A 14 1.07 -6.24 1.18
CA GLN A 14 1.00 -7.13 0.02
C GLN A 14 0.05 -6.62 -1.08
N SER A 15 -0.54 -7.52 -1.85
CA SER A 15 -1.25 -7.19 -3.10
C SER A 15 -2.41 -6.20 -2.96
N ASN A 16 -3.16 -6.25 -1.86
CA ASN A 16 -4.26 -5.32 -1.62
C ASN A 16 -3.79 -3.91 -1.23
N MET A 17 -2.54 -3.74 -0.78
CA MET A 17 -1.89 -2.43 -0.67
C MET A 17 -1.28 -1.99 -2.01
N ALA A 18 -0.57 -2.90 -2.70
CA ALA A 18 0.05 -2.60 -3.99
C ALA A 18 -0.98 -2.19 -5.05
N GLY A 19 -2.18 -2.76 -4.97
CA GLY A 19 -3.27 -2.52 -5.91
C GLY A 19 -3.42 -3.63 -6.94
N ARG A 20 -4.67 -4.06 -7.13
CA ARG A 20 -5.06 -5.09 -8.12
C ARG A 20 -6.36 -4.72 -8.85
N GLY A 21 -6.94 -3.55 -8.56
CA GLY A 21 -8.11 -3.04 -9.26
C GLY A 21 -7.85 -2.79 -10.74
N TYR A 22 -8.90 -2.84 -11.54
CA TYR A 22 -8.84 -2.40 -12.93
C TYR A 22 -9.14 -0.90 -13.00
N ALA A 23 -8.29 -0.16 -13.71
CA ALA A 23 -8.41 1.28 -13.79
C ALA A 23 -9.64 1.73 -14.62
N THR A 24 -10.32 2.72 -14.09
CA THR A 24 -11.26 3.55 -14.85
C THR A 24 -10.50 4.70 -15.54
N PRO A 25 -11.12 5.44 -16.48
CA PRO A 25 -10.46 6.62 -17.06
C PRO A 25 -10.05 7.67 -16.01
N GLU A 26 -10.78 7.79 -14.91
CA GLU A 26 -10.50 8.71 -13.81
C GLU A 26 -9.22 8.31 -13.02
N ASP A 27 -8.98 7.02 -12.87
CA ASP A 27 -7.79 6.50 -12.19
C ASP A 27 -6.50 6.81 -12.96
N LEU A 28 -6.60 7.06 -14.24
CA LEU A 28 -5.50 7.37 -15.14
C LEU A 28 -5.27 8.89 -15.29
N GLN A 29 -6.11 9.72 -14.66
CA GLN A 29 -5.89 11.16 -14.65
C GLN A 29 -4.95 11.56 -13.51
N PRO A 30 -4.09 12.59 -13.68
CA PRO A 30 -3.31 13.12 -12.60
C PRO A 30 -4.21 13.68 -11.48
N ILE A 31 -3.74 13.58 -10.25
CA ILE A 31 -4.32 14.28 -9.10
C ILE A 31 -3.33 15.36 -8.70
N ASP A 32 -3.80 16.60 -8.62
CA ASP A 32 -2.97 17.74 -8.24
C ASP A 32 -2.31 17.52 -6.88
N ASN A 33 -1.02 17.84 -6.79
CA ASN A 33 -0.21 17.69 -5.58
C ASN A 33 -0.08 16.25 -5.05
N VAL A 34 -0.32 15.24 -5.87
CA VAL A 34 -0.06 13.84 -5.53
C VAL A 34 1.04 13.29 -6.41
N GLU A 35 2.18 13.02 -5.80
CA GLU A 35 3.38 12.49 -6.46
C GLU A 35 3.76 11.12 -5.88
N MET A 36 4.59 10.39 -6.58
CA MET A 36 5.21 9.15 -6.09
C MET A 36 6.70 9.14 -6.37
N ILE A 37 7.47 8.52 -5.49
CA ILE A 37 8.88 8.24 -5.73
C ILE A 37 9.01 6.91 -6.49
N ARG A 38 9.84 6.89 -7.51
CA ARG A 38 10.16 5.71 -8.31
C ARG A 38 11.33 4.93 -7.66
N PRO A 39 11.52 3.64 -8.00
CA PRO A 39 12.69 2.88 -7.55
C PRO A 39 14.05 3.46 -8.01
N ASP A 40 14.07 4.28 -9.08
CA ASP A 40 15.25 5.03 -9.51
C ASP A 40 15.41 6.39 -8.80
N TYR A 41 14.65 6.60 -7.71
CA TYR A 41 14.66 7.76 -6.81
C TYR A 41 14.14 9.07 -7.42
N LYS A 42 13.50 9.01 -8.56
CA LYS A 42 12.88 10.19 -9.18
C LYS A 42 11.43 10.34 -8.72
N TRP A 43 11.02 11.58 -8.55
CA TRP A 43 9.63 11.93 -8.30
C TRP A 43 8.88 12.10 -9.62
N GLN A 44 7.65 11.61 -9.64
CA GLN A 44 6.72 11.83 -10.75
C GLN A 44 5.29 11.99 -10.22
N ILE A 45 4.40 12.52 -11.05
CA ILE A 45 2.95 12.55 -10.76
C ILE A 45 2.48 11.11 -10.56
N ALA A 46 1.72 10.88 -9.49
CA ALA A 46 1.18 9.55 -9.20
C ALA A 46 -0.02 9.24 -10.11
N ILE A 47 0.17 8.34 -11.06
CA ILE A 47 -0.87 7.76 -11.92
C ILE A 47 -0.90 6.25 -11.68
N GLU A 48 -2.07 5.63 -11.67
CA GLU A 48 -2.17 4.17 -11.52
C GLU A 48 -1.59 3.40 -12.72
N PRO A 49 -0.92 2.29 -12.49
CA PRO A 49 -0.60 1.69 -11.20
C PRO A 49 0.57 2.41 -10.49
N VAL A 50 0.36 2.78 -9.23
CA VAL A 50 1.40 3.40 -8.39
C VAL A 50 2.49 2.38 -8.03
N THR A 51 2.10 1.15 -7.76
CA THR A 51 3.02 0.05 -7.43
C THR A 51 3.07 -0.96 -8.57
N LYS A 52 4.26 -1.26 -9.08
CA LYS A 52 4.49 -2.25 -10.14
C LYS A 52 5.32 -3.42 -9.61
N ASP A 53 4.81 -4.10 -8.61
CA ASP A 53 5.49 -5.14 -7.84
C ASP A 53 5.57 -6.51 -8.55
N ARG A 54 4.68 -6.74 -9.53
CA ARG A 54 4.57 -8.04 -10.22
C ARG A 54 4.37 -7.86 -11.74
N PRO A 55 4.77 -8.85 -12.56
CA PRO A 55 4.65 -8.76 -14.03
C PRO A 55 3.22 -8.54 -14.54
N PHE A 56 2.21 -8.97 -13.81
CA PHE A 56 0.81 -8.83 -14.18
C PHE A 56 0.19 -7.47 -13.77
N ILE A 57 1.02 -6.50 -13.38
CA ILE A 57 0.61 -5.10 -13.15
C ILE A 57 1.02 -4.25 -14.35
N GLY A 58 0.11 -3.42 -14.84
CA GLY A 58 0.32 -2.54 -15.99
C GLY A 58 -0.82 -2.61 -17.00
N THR A 59 -0.52 -2.22 -18.23
CA THR A 59 -1.47 -2.19 -19.34
C THR A 59 -1.44 -3.49 -20.14
N PHE A 60 -2.61 -4.00 -20.51
CA PHE A 60 -2.80 -5.26 -21.21
C PHE A 60 -3.71 -5.07 -22.41
N SER A 61 -3.37 -5.73 -23.53
CA SER A 61 -4.23 -5.84 -24.71
C SER A 61 -5.45 -6.72 -24.44
N GLU A 62 -6.42 -6.70 -25.35
CA GLU A 62 -7.66 -7.48 -25.24
C GLU A 62 -7.39 -8.98 -25.17
N ASP A 63 -6.34 -9.49 -25.83
CA ASP A 63 -5.91 -10.89 -25.76
C ASP A 63 -5.06 -11.21 -24.52
N GLY A 64 -4.92 -10.26 -23.57
CA GLY A 64 -4.28 -10.45 -22.28
C GLY A 64 -2.75 -10.34 -22.29
N LYS A 65 -2.12 -9.89 -23.39
CA LYS A 65 -0.68 -9.65 -23.45
C LYS A 65 -0.33 -8.32 -22.81
N LYS A 66 0.71 -8.30 -21.98
CA LYS A 66 1.21 -7.06 -21.40
C LYS A 66 1.81 -6.17 -22.49
N ILE A 67 1.48 -4.88 -22.43
CA ILE A 67 2.07 -3.85 -23.30
C ILE A 67 3.24 -3.25 -22.52
N GLU A 68 4.43 -3.36 -23.09
CA GLU A 68 5.67 -2.89 -22.46
C GLU A 68 6.03 -1.48 -22.93
N SER A 69 6.52 -0.64 -22.00
CA SER A 69 7.14 0.65 -22.28
C SER A 69 8.65 0.55 -22.21
N ASN A 70 9.34 1.46 -22.90
CA ASN A 70 10.79 1.64 -22.74
C ASN A 70 11.16 2.16 -21.34
N ASP A 71 10.26 2.86 -20.65
CA ASP A 71 10.39 3.22 -19.24
C ASP A 71 9.50 2.28 -18.41
N PRO A 72 10.06 1.36 -17.60
CA PRO A 72 9.28 0.41 -16.82
C PRO A 72 8.39 1.07 -15.76
N TYR A 73 8.62 2.34 -15.46
CA TYR A 73 7.85 3.11 -14.49
C TYR A 73 6.72 3.93 -15.12
N GLU A 74 6.70 4.06 -16.45
CA GLU A 74 5.64 4.77 -17.16
C GLU A 74 4.34 3.96 -17.17
N THR A 75 3.22 4.63 -16.95
CA THR A 75 1.90 4.04 -17.20
C THR A 75 1.53 4.26 -18.66
N ILE A 76 1.42 3.18 -19.42
CA ILE A 76 0.92 3.23 -20.79
C ILE A 76 -0.59 3.46 -20.75
N MET A 77 -1.02 4.58 -21.31
CA MET A 77 -2.45 4.90 -21.41
C MET A 77 -3.14 3.89 -22.34
N PRO A 78 -4.26 3.28 -21.89
CA PRO A 78 -4.89 2.23 -22.67
C PRO A 78 -5.63 2.78 -23.89
N GLU A 79 -5.55 2.05 -24.99
CA GLU A 79 -6.41 2.22 -26.17
C GLU A 79 -7.71 1.42 -26.00
N ALA A 80 -8.63 1.55 -26.99
CA ALA A 80 -9.89 0.80 -26.96
C ALA A 80 -9.64 -0.73 -26.86
N GLY A 81 -10.34 -1.38 -25.96
CA GLY A 81 -10.20 -2.82 -25.66
C GLY A 81 -9.06 -3.18 -24.71
N GLN A 82 -8.15 -2.25 -24.41
CA GLN A 82 -7.06 -2.48 -23.45
C GLN A 82 -7.53 -2.21 -22.02
N LYS A 83 -6.81 -2.81 -21.04
CA LYS A 83 -7.11 -2.65 -19.61
C LYS A 83 -5.82 -2.36 -18.84
N VAL A 84 -5.91 -1.49 -17.84
CA VAL A 84 -4.85 -1.27 -16.86
C VAL A 84 -5.21 -1.98 -15.56
N CYS A 85 -4.33 -2.84 -15.07
CA CYS A 85 -4.44 -3.50 -13.78
C CYS A 85 -3.43 -2.89 -12.79
N GLY A 86 -3.87 -2.66 -11.55
CA GLY A 86 -2.98 -2.20 -10.49
C GLY A 86 -3.48 -0.98 -9.72
N VAL A 87 -4.77 -0.62 -9.84
CA VAL A 87 -5.35 0.43 -8.97
C VAL A 87 -5.22 0.00 -7.52
N GLY A 88 -4.73 0.93 -6.68
CA GLY A 88 -4.55 0.77 -5.24
C GLY A 88 -5.31 1.83 -4.42
N LEU A 89 -5.22 1.72 -3.11
CA LEU A 89 -5.88 2.66 -2.18
C LEU A 89 -5.08 3.97 -1.98
N GLY A 90 -3.77 3.95 -2.29
CA GLY A 90 -2.84 5.01 -1.90
C GLY A 90 -3.14 6.38 -2.52
N ARG A 91 -3.51 6.43 -3.80
CA ARG A 91 -3.86 7.70 -4.48
C ARG A 91 -5.10 8.36 -3.88
N THR A 92 -6.11 7.56 -3.55
CA THR A 92 -7.32 8.07 -2.90
C THR A 92 -7.01 8.65 -1.53
N PHE A 93 -6.22 7.94 -0.71
CA PHE A 93 -5.72 8.48 0.56
C PHE A 93 -4.99 9.82 0.36
N ALA A 94 -4.04 9.87 -0.57
CA ALA A 94 -3.22 11.05 -0.84
C ALA A 94 -4.06 12.25 -1.32
N LYS A 95 -5.06 12.01 -2.17
CA LYS A 95 -6.01 13.04 -2.63
C LYS A 95 -6.68 13.72 -1.45
N TYR A 96 -7.28 12.95 -0.56
CA TYR A 96 -7.97 13.51 0.61
C TYR A 96 -7.00 14.19 1.59
N LEU A 97 -5.81 13.64 1.78
CA LEU A 97 -4.79 14.24 2.63
C LEU A 97 -4.30 15.59 2.06
N SER A 98 -4.07 15.68 0.75
CA SER A 98 -3.71 16.95 0.11
C SER A 98 -4.78 18.02 0.34
N LEU A 99 -6.05 17.69 0.09
CA LEU A 99 -7.18 18.59 0.31
C LEU A 99 -7.28 19.07 1.77
N ALA A 100 -7.14 18.14 2.72
CA ALA A 100 -7.23 18.45 4.16
C ALA A 100 -6.03 19.25 4.68
N THR A 101 -4.92 19.27 3.96
CA THR A 101 -3.68 19.97 4.35
C THR A 101 -3.36 21.17 3.45
N ASN A 102 -4.39 21.92 3.02
CA ASN A 102 -4.28 23.11 2.20
C ASN A 102 -3.48 22.89 0.89
N ASN A 103 -3.80 21.81 0.18
CA ASN A 103 -3.14 21.40 -1.05
C ASN A 103 -1.63 21.19 -0.91
N SER A 104 -1.19 20.68 0.24
CA SER A 104 0.19 20.23 0.41
C SER A 104 0.54 19.13 -0.60
N VAL A 105 1.78 19.10 -1.05
CA VAL A 105 2.27 18.00 -1.91
C VAL A 105 2.39 16.73 -1.07
N ILE A 106 1.69 15.69 -1.49
CA ILE A 106 1.76 14.35 -0.90
C ILE A 106 2.65 13.48 -1.76
N GLY A 107 3.67 12.91 -1.14
CA GLY A 107 4.60 11.98 -1.79
C GLY A 107 4.32 10.54 -1.37
N LEU A 108 3.84 9.71 -2.28
CA LEU A 108 3.65 8.28 -2.05
C LEU A 108 4.98 7.54 -2.17
N ILE A 109 5.24 6.62 -1.25
CA ILE A 109 6.39 5.71 -1.26
C ILE A 109 5.85 4.29 -1.46
N PRO A 110 5.73 3.83 -2.72
CA PRO A 110 5.11 2.54 -3.04
C PRO A 110 6.11 1.40 -2.86
N THR A 111 5.95 0.63 -1.79
CA THR A 111 6.87 -0.47 -1.46
C THR A 111 6.16 -1.81 -1.28
N ALA A 112 4.84 -1.86 -1.35
CA ALA A 112 4.08 -3.09 -1.16
C ALA A 112 4.42 -4.16 -2.21
N VAL A 113 4.50 -5.43 -1.79
CA VAL A 113 4.89 -6.57 -2.64
C VAL A 113 3.86 -7.70 -2.50
N GLY A 114 3.16 -8.02 -3.57
CA GLY A 114 2.07 -9.00 -3.58
C GLY A 114 2.51 -10.42 -3.21
N GLY A 115 1.69 -11.11 -2.41
CA GLY A 115 1.92 -12.49 -2.01
C GLY A 115 2.98 -12.66 -0.92
N THR A 116 3.49 -11.58 -0.31
CA THR A 116 4.49 -11.67 0.73
C THR A 116 3.88 -11.96 2.10
N PRO A 117 4.36 -12.98 2.85
CA PRO A 117 4.03 -13.16 4.26
C PRO A 117 4.70 -12.09 5.12
N VAL A 118 4.26 -11.95 6.37
CA VAL A 118 4.87 -11.04 7.35
C VAL A 118 6.36 -11.32 7.60
N SER A 119 6.81 -12.55 7.39
CA SER A 119 8.22 -12.94 7.50
C SER A 119 9.11 -12.31 6.42
N ALA A 120 8.57 -12.01 5.23
CA ALA A 120 9.29 -11.28 4.19
C ALA A 120 9.50 -9.79 4.55
N TRP A 121 8.75 -9.29 5.52
CA TRP A 121 8.84 -7.93 6.05
C TRP A 121 9.73 -7.82 7.31
N GLN A 122 10.43 -8.86 7.68
CA GLN A 122 11.51 -8.80 8.67
C GLN A 122 12.81 -8.33 8.00
N ILE A 123 13.74 -7.78 8.79
CA ILE A 123 15.08 -7.39 8.31
C ILE A 123 15.74 -8.62 7.65
N GLY A 124 16.18 -8.48 6.40
CA GLY A 124 16.73 -9.57 5.59
C GLY A 124 15.72 -10.62 5.12
N GLY A 125 14.40 -10.37 5.33
CA GLY A 125 13.34 -11.25 4.85
C GLY A 125 13.21 -11.20 3.32
N GLN A 126 13.12 -12.36 2.70
CA GLN A 126 13.06 -12.50 1.25
C GLN A 126 11.63 -12.65 0.73
N ASP A 127 11.37 -12.10 -0.46
CA ASP A 127 10.16 -12.38 -1.22
C ASP A 127 10.12 -13.87 -1.61
N PRO A 128 9.05 -14.62 -1.28
CA PRO A 128 8.96 -16.04 -1.63
C PRO A 128 8.95 -16.30 -3.15
N TRP A 129 8.56 -15.31 -3.97
CA TRP A 129 8.43 -15.42 -5.42
C TRP A 129 9.68 -14.92 -6.18
N ASP A 130 10.47 -14.05 -5.54
CA ASP A 130 11.69 -13.49 -6.13
C ASP A 130 12.76 -13.36 -5.03
N LYS A 131 13.68 -14.31 -4.99
CA LYS A 131 14.72 -14.41 -3.95
C LYS A 131 15.76 -13.29 -3.98
N GLU A 132 15.75 -12.47 -5.01
CA GLU A 132 16.61 -11.28 -5.09
C GLU A 132 15.97 -10.05 -4.44
N LYS A 133 14.67 -10.12 -4.06
CA LYS A 133 13.94 -9.03 -3.41
C LYS A 133 13.82 -9.21 -1.91
N TYR A 134 14.04 -8.10 -1.22
CA TYR A 134 13.96 -7.97 0.23
C TYR A 134 12.99 -6.86 0.60
N PRO A 135 11.66 -7.15 0.68
CA PRO A 135 10.61 -6.13 0.76
C PRO A 135 10.82 -5.07 1.85
N TYR A 136 11.22 -5.48 3.06
CA TYR A 136 11.50 -4.56 4.15
C TYR A 136 12.72 -3.67 3.85
N ASP A 137 13.84 -4.29 3.49
CA ASP A 137 15.11 -3.58 3.31
C ASP A 137 15.02 -2.59 2.13
N GLU A 138 14.37 -3.00 1.03
CA GLU A 138 14.10 -2.12 -0.12
C GLU A 138 13.16 -0.98 0.26
N ALA A 139 12.14 -1.23 1.08
CA ALA A 139 11.23 -0.20 1.59
C ALA A 139 11.97 0.85 2.43
N ILE A 140 12.87 0.41 3.30
CA ILE A 140 13.71 1.31 4.11
C ILE A 140 14.62 2.17 3.23
N ILE A 141 15.25 1.58 2.21
CA ILE A 141 16.12 2.32 1.29
C ILE A 141 15.33 3.40 0.55
N LEU A 142 14.17 3.04 -0.05
CA LEU A 142 13.35 3.98 -0.79
C LEU A 142 12.75 5.07 0.10
N ALA A 143 12.32 4.71 1.32
CA ALA A 143 11.77 5.66 2.28
C ALA A 143 12.80 6.67 2.75
N LYS A 144 14.04 6.25 3.06
CA LYS A 144 15.16 7.14 3.41
C LYS A 144 15.51 8.09 2.27
N GLU A 145 15.46 7.62 1.02
CA GLU A 145 15.66 8.49 -0.14
C GLU A 145 14.55 9.55 -0.24
N ALA A 146 13.30 9.14 -0.06
CA ALA A 146 12.15 10.04 -0.06
C ALA A 146 12.26 11.11 1.05
N GLN A 147 12.72 10.73 2.25
CA GLN A 147 12.88 11.62 3.41
C GLN A 147 13.85 12.80 3.15
N LYS A 148 14.70 12.73 2.14
CA LYS A 148 15.53 13.86 1.73
C LYS A 148 14.67 15.06 1.23
N SER A 149 13.45 14.79 0.77
CA SER A 149 12.54 15.79 0.18
C SER A 149 11.23 16.01 0.94
N GLY A 150 11.01 15.30 2.06
CA GLY A 150 9.78 15.37 2.83
C GLY A 150 9.88 14.70 4.19
N ASP A 151 8.77 14.67 4.90
CA ASP A 151 8.64 14.04 6.21
C ASP A 151 7.55 12.98 6.15
N ILE A 152 7.83 11.76 6.64
CA ILE A 152 6.83 10.68 6.70
C ILE A 152 5.78 11.07 7.73
N VAL A 153 4.52 11.14 7.30
CA VAL A 153 3.36 11.51 8.12
C VAL A 153 2.43 10.34 8.40
N ALA A 154 2.56 9.24 7.66
CA ALA A 154 1.80 8.01 7.89
C ALA A 154 2.51 6.80 7.28
N VAL A 155 2.30 5.64 7.88
CA VAL A 155 2.57 4.32 7.29
C VAL A 155 1.22 3.64 7.08
N LEU A 156 0.92 3.23 5.85
CA LEU A 156 -0.27 2.45 5.51
C LEU A 156 0.15 1.01 5.25
N TRP A 157 -0.50 0.09 5.98
CA TRP A 157 -0.22 -1.33 5.93
C TRP A 157 -1.47 -2.13 5.52
N HIS A 158 -1.35 -2.98 4.50
CA HIS A 158 -2.40 -3.96 4.18
C HIS A 158 -1.74 -5.28 3.80
N GLN A 159 -1.83 -6.25 4.70
CA GLN A 159 -1.19 -7.56 4.56
C GLN A 159 -1.81 -8.54 5.55
N GLY A 160 -1.78 -9.82 5.25
CA GLY A 160 -2.24 -10.88 6.14
C GLY A 160 -2.84 -12.06 5.39
N GLU A 161 -3.24 -11.90 4.13
CA GLU A 161 -3.87 -12.96 3.33
C GLU A 161 -2.95 -14.18 3.18
N THR A 162 -1.66 -13.94 2.94
CA THR A 162 -0.67 -15.02 2.84
C THR A 162 -0.48 -15.72 4.19
N ASP A 163 -0.47 -14.97 5.28
CA ASP A 163 -0.29 -15.50 6.64
C ASP A 163 -1.52 -16.26 7.13
N ALA A 164 -2.73 -15.76 6.84
CA ALA A 164 -3.97 -16.48 7.10
C ALA A 164 -4.01 -17.80 6.33
N ASN A 165 -3.64 -17.80 5.03
CA ASN A 165 -3.52 -19.01 4.23
C ASN A 165 -2.49 -20.01 4.80
N ASN A 166 -1.35 -19.50 5.25
CA ASN A 166 -0.25 -20.29 5.83
C ASN A 166 -0.48 -20.66 7.30
N LYS A 167 -1.51 -20.11 7.96
CA LYS A 167 -1.80 -20.29 9.40
C LYS A 167 -0.63 -19.89 10.29
N THR A 168 -0.01 -18.74 10.00
CA THR A 168 1.16 -18.21 10.71
C THR A 168 0.84 -17.94 12.18
N GLN A 169 1.38 -18.74 13.11
CA GLN A 169 1.01 -18.70 14.53
C GLN A 169 1.57 -17.48 15.29
N ASP A 170 2.71 -16.96 14.87
CA ASP A 170 3.42 -15.85 15.50
C ASP A 170 3.19 -14.51 14.78
N TYR A 171 2.10 -14.39 14.00
CA TYR A 171 1.81 -13.20 13.20
C TYR A 171 1.79 -11.91 14.03
N THR A 172 1.23 -11.95 15.25
CA THR A 172 1.16 -10.77 16.13
C THR A 172 2.55 -10.23 16.45
N GLU A 173 3.49 -11.08 16.88
CA GLU A 173 4.85 -10.66 17.23
C GLU A 173 5.66 -10.28 15.99
N ALA A 174 5.43 -10.97 14.88
CA ALA A 174 6.07 -10.65 13.63
C ALA A 174 5.64 -9.26 13.12
N LEU A 175 4.34 -8.94 13.14
CA LEU A 175 3.85 -7.62 12.75
C LEU A 175 4.29 -6.53 13.74
N ARG A 176 4.29 -6.81 15.05
CA ARG A 176 4.85 -5.90 16.06
C ARG A 176 6.30 -5.53 15.74
N THR A 177 7.09 -6.52 15.37
CA THR A 177 8.49 -6.32 14.98
C THR A 177 8.60 -5.43 13.73
N VAL A 178 7.75 -5.63 12.73
CA VAL A 178 7.68 -4.76 11.53
C VAL A 178 7.38 -3.32 11.91
N VAL A 179 6.35 -3.08 12.73
CA VAL A 179 5.95 -1.73 13.18
C VAL A 179 7.11 -1.03 13.87
N ARG A 180 7.74 -1.70 14.84
CA ARG A 180 8.86 -1.15 15.62
C ARG A 180 10.11 -0.91 14.77
N ASN A 181 10.40 -1.82 13.83
CA ASN A 181 11.53 -1.66 12.92
C ASN A 181 11.31 -0.47 11.98
N PHE A 182 10.13 -0.28 11.38
CA PHE A 182 9.84 0.91 10.58
C PHE A 182 10.02 2.19 11.39
N ARG A 183 9.51 2.26 12.62
CA ARG A 183 9.69 3.44 13.49
C ARG A 183 11.17 3.71 13.74
N LYS A 184 11.92 2.70 14.14
CA LYS A 184 13.34 2.80 14.45
C LYS A 184 14.16 3.19 13.23
N ASP A 185 14.03 2.46 12.12
CA ASP A 185 14.96 2.57 10.98
C ASP A 185 14.68 3.80 10.11
N LEU A 186 13.45 4.33 10.15
CA LEU A 186 13.05 5.59 9.51
C LEU A 186 13.04 6.77 10.49
N ASN A 187 13.43 6.56 11.76
CA ASN A 187 13.43 7.57 12.81
C ASN A 187 12.06 8.28 12.94
N LEU A 188 10.98 7.49 12.95
CA LEU A 188 9.63 8.00 13.12
C LEU A 188 9.32 8.18 14.61
N SER A 189 8.72 9.33 14.96
CA SER A 189 8.20 9.54 16.30
C SER A 189 6.95 8.66 16.57
N ASP A 190 6.66 8.43 17.85
CA ASP A 190 5.56 7.56 18.26
C ASP A 190 4.17 8.09 17.91
N ASP A 191 4.06 9.37 17.58
CA ASP A 191 2.81 10.01 17.14
C ASP A 191 2.52 9.84 15.63
N ILE A 192 3.44 9.30 14.85
CA ILE A 192 3.20 9.02 13.44
C ILE A 192 2.25 7.83 13.29
N PRO A 193 1.07 8.02 12.67
CA PRO A 193 0.11 6.93 12.47
C PRO A 193 0.66 5.76 11.67
N PHE A 194 0.52 4.56 12.20
CA PHE A 194 0.65 3.30 11.49
C PHE A 194 -0.75 2.70 11.35
N ILE A 195 -1.30 2.73 10.16
CA ILE A 195 -2.69 2.36 9.90
C ILE A 195 -2.74 1.08 9.09
N ALA A 196 -3.35 0.03 9.67
CA ALA A 196 -3.54 -1.24 9.00
C ALA A 196 -4.97 -1.39 8.43
N GLY A 197 -5.20 -2.42 7.63
CA GLY A 197 -6.54 -2.87 7.25
C GLY A 197 -6.80 -4.27 7.78
N ASN A 198 -8.00 -4.52 8.32
CA ASN A 198 -8.38 -5.86 8.73
C ASN A 198 -8.72 -6.74 7.51
N MET A 199 -9.04 -8.01 7.77
CA MET A 199 -9.28 -8.99 6.72
C MET A 199 -10.71 -8.87 6.18
N ALA A 200 -10.85 -8.92 4.84
CA ALA A 200 -12.16 -8.86 4.19
C ALA A 200 -12.99 -10.14 4.39
N SER A 201 -14.31 -10.02 4.28
CA SER A 201 -15.24 -11.14 4.45
C SER A 201 -15.36 -12.05 3.20
N PHE A 202 -14.88 -11.61 2.05
CA PHE A 202 -15.06 -12.30 0.76
C PHE A 202 -13.98 -13.34 0.43
N TYR A 203 -12.97 -13.50 1.27
CA TYR A 203 -11.86 -14.40 0.97
C TYR A 203 -12.32 -15.86 0.81
N ASN A 204 -11.59 -16.60 -0.04
CA ASN A 204 -11.80 -18.03 -0.18
C ASN A 204 -11.61 -18.80 1.16
N PRO A 205 -12.11 -20.03 1.31
CA PRO A 205 -12.08 -20.76 2.58
C PRO A 205 -10.69 -20.96 3.20
N GLU A 206 -9.64 -21.07 2.39
CA GLU A 206 -8.26 -21.25 2.86
C GLU A 206 -7.80 -20.05 3.69
N ILE A 207 -8.24 -18.85 3.30
CA ILE A 207 -7.95 -17.59 4.01
C ILE A 207 -9.02 -17.30 5.06
N SER A 208 -10.31 -17.33 4.67
CA SER A 208 -11.42 -16.87 5.52
C SER A 208 -11.55 -17.65 6.83
N ASN A 209 -11.17 -18.92 6.85
CA ASN A 209 -11.17 -19.74 8.07
C ASN A 209 -10.06 -19.36 9.07
N ASN A 210 -9.13 -18.47 8.70
CA ASN A 210 -7.96 -18.12 9.51
C ASN A 210 -7.75 -16.60 9.62
N ILE A 211 -8.71 -15.79 9.20
CA ILE A 211 -8.60 -14.32 9.27
C ILE A 211 -8.41 -13.82 10.71
N ASP A 212 -8.92 -14.55 11.70
CA ASP A 212 -8.75 -14.22 13.11
C ASP A 212 -7.27 -14.14 13.53
N ILE A 213 -6.37 -14.84 12.86
CA ILE A 213 -4.93 -14.72 13.09
C ILE A 213 -4.47 -13.27 12.88
N VAL A 214 -4.95 -12.65 11.83
CA VAL A 214 -4.61 -11.26 11.48
C VAL A 214 -5.45 -10.27 12.29
N ASP A 215 -6.77 -10.43 12.30
CA ASP A 215 -7.70 -9.50 12.96
C ASP A 215 -7.40 -9.38 14.46
N ASN A 216 -7.12 -10.49 15.15
CA ASN A 216 -6.72 -10.46 16.57
C ASN A 216 -5.38 -9.80 16.81
N ALA A 217 -4.41 -9.96 15.88
CA ALA A 217 -3.14 -9.26 15.93
C ALA A 217 -3.33 -7.74 15.85
N LEU A 218 -4.19 -7.27 14.92
CA LEU A 218 -4.48 -5.85 14.79
C LEU A 218 -5.12 -5.27 16.03
N VAL A 219 -6.08 -5.99 16.65
CA VAL A 219 -6.70 -5.59 17.93
C VAL A 219 -5.65 -5.51 19.04
N THR A 220 -4.74 -6.48 19.13
CA THR A 220 -3.67 -6.51 20.11
C THR A 220 -2.73 -5.31 19.93
N LEU A 221 -2.24 -5.08 18.71
CA LEU A 221 -1.32 -3.99 18.43
C LEU A 221 -1.96 -2.60 18.64
N LYS A 222 -3.24 -2.44 18.33
CA LYS A 222 -3.98 -1.20 18.62
C LYS A 222 -3.92 -0.82 20.10
N ASN A 223 -3.93 -1.80 21.01
CA ASN A 223 -3.90 -1.56 22.45
C ASN A 223 -2.47 -1.40 23.01
N GLU A 224 -1.47 -1.86 22.31
CA GLU A 224 -0.11 -2.00 22.84
C GLU A 224 0.95 -1.15 22.12
N GLU A 225 0.73 -0.82 20.83
CA GLU A 225 1.69 -0.02 20.06
C GLU A 225 1.22 1.44 19.93
N PRO A 226 2.11 2.41 20.11
CA PRO A 226 1.77 3.82 19.99
C PRO A 226 1.29 4.16 18.57
N SER A 227 0.24 4.96 18.47
CA SER A 227 -0.34 5.43 17.21
C SER A 227 -0.49 4.32 16.15
N PHE A 228 -0.96 3.15 16.61
CA PHE A 228 -1.35 2.04 15.74
C PHE A 228 -2.87 1.89 15.77
N ASP A 229 -3.52 1.85 14.62
CA ASP A 229 -4.94 1.52 14.49
C ASP A 229 -5.21 0.83 13.15
N PHE A 230 -6.44 0.41 12.91
CA PHE A 230 -6.82 -0.24 11.66
C PHE A 230 -8.21 0.19 11.18
N VAL A 231 -8.46 -0.05 9.89
CA VAL A 231 -9.73 0.21 9.22
C VAL A 231 -10.48 -1.07 8.95
N ASP A 232 -11.83 -0.98 8.91
CA ASP A 232 -12.69 -2.11 8.58
C ASP A 232 -12.84 -2.28 7.07
N THR A 233 -12.83 -3.55 6.61
CA THR A 233 -12.93 -3.92 5.19
C THR A 233 -14.06 -4.92 4.92
N LYS A 234 -14.84 -5.32 5.95
CA LYS A 234 -15.76 -6.47 5.88
C LYS A 234 -16.93 -6.31 4.90
N ASP A 235 -17.32 -5.09 4.60
CA ASP A 235 -18.41 -4.74 3.68
C ASP A 235 -17.94 -4.44 2.24
N LEU A 236 -16.64 -4.56 1.97
CA LEU A 236 -16.06 -4.31 0.66
C LEU A 236 -16.15 -5.54 -0.26
N ASN A 237 -16.05 -5.29 -1.57
CA ASN A 237 -16.20 -6.31 -2.60
C ASN A 237 -14.87 -6.66 -3.25
N HIS A 238 -14.82 -7.84 -3.90
CA HIS A 238 -13.67 -8.32 -4.65
C HIS A 238 -13.89 -8.19 -6.17
N ARG A 239 -12.79 -8.16 -6.93
CA ARG A 239 -12.79 -8.02 -8.40
C ARG A 239 -13.22 -9.29 -9.17
N GLY A 240 -13.71 -10.33 -8.49
CA GLY A 240 -14.15 -11.60 -9.08
C GLY A 240 -13.26 -12.81 -8.73
N ASP A 241 -12.16 -12.61 -8.00
CA ASP A 241 -11.18 -13.64 -7.66
C ASP A 241 -11.23 -14.12 -6.20
N ASN A 242 -12.16 -13.61 -5.38
CA ASN A 242 -12.28 -13.87 -3.94
C ASN A 242 -10.97 -13.63 -3.15
N LEU A 243 -10.15 -12.69 -3.61
CA LEU A 243 -8.86 -12.37 -3.01
C LEU A 243 -8.54 -10.87 -3.02
N HIS A 244 -8.78 -10.19 -4.15
CA HIS A 244 -8.39 -8.80 -4.31
C HIS A 244 -9.60 -7.89 -4.39
N PHE A 245 -9.55 -6.76 -3.68
CA PHE A 245 -10.59 -5.74 -3.76
C PHE A 245 -10.79 -5.25 -5.20
N ASP A 246 -12.03 -4.96 -5.53
CA ASP A 246 -12.37 -4.23 -6.76
C ASP A 246 -12.01 -2.73 -6.64
N THR A 247 -12.01 -2.03 -7.76
CA THR A 247 -11.62 -0.62 -7.80
C THR A 247 -12.52 0.29 -6.95
N PRO A 248 -13.86 0.16 -6.97
CA PRO A 248 -14.71 0.92 -6.06
C PRO A 248 -14.38 0.71 -4.60
N SER A 249 -14.14 -0.55 -4.20
CA SER A 249 -13.75 -0.90 -2.82
C SER A 249 -12.40 -0.30 -2.43
N LEU A 250 -11.42 -0.28 -3.34
CA LEU A 250 -10.12 0.34 -3.10
C LEU A 250 -10.23 1.86 -2.90
N HIS A 251 -11.13 2.53 -3.62
CA HIS A 251 -11.41 3.95 -3.39
C HIS A 251 -12.06 4.18 -2.02
N ILE A 252 -13.05 3.37 -1.64
CA ILE A 252 -13.66 3.43 -0.29
C ILE A 252 -12.61 3.18 0.77
N LEU A 253 -11.77 2.17 0.57
CA LEU A 253 -10.72 1.80 1.51
C LEU A 253 -9.69 2.93 1.68
N GLY A 254 -9.24 3.55 0.59
CA GLY A 254 -8.34 4.71 0.64
C GLY A 254 -8.94 5.88 1.45
N LYS A 255 -10.25 6.11 1.31
CA LYS A 255 -10.96 7.12 2.11
C LYS A 255 -11.02 6.72 3.60
N ARG A 256 -11.26 5.44 3.94
CA ARG A 256 -11.26 4.94 5.33
C ARG A 256 -9.89 5.09 5.99
N TYR A 257 -8.82 4.79 5.28
CA TYR A 257 -7.46 5.04 5.78
C TYR A 257 -7.23 6.53 6.06
N PHE A 258 -7.71 7.41 5.18
CA PHE A 258 -7.64 8.84 5.41
C PHE A 258 -8.47 9.27 6.62
N ASP A 259 -9.70 8.79 6.77
CA ASP A 259 -10.56 9.13 7.91
C ASP A 259 -9.90 8.68 9.23
N LYS A 260 -9.32 7.49 9.25
CA LYS A 260 -8.56 6.98 10.38
C LYS A 260 -7.33 7.84 10.68
N TYR A 261 -6.61 8.29 9.66
CA TYR A 261 -5.50 9.23 9.82
C TYR A 261 -5.94 10.53 10.50
N MET A 262 -7.08 11.10 10.08
CA MET A 262 -7.64 12.32 10.68
C MET A 262 -8.04 12.09 12.13
N GLU A 263 -8.69 10.96 12.42
CA GLU A 263 -9.05 10.56 13.79
C GLU A 263 -7.82 10.47 14.69
N MET A 264 -6.77 9.77 14.25
CA MET A 264 -5.56 9.55 15.04
C MET A 264 -4.72 10.83 15.23
N THR A 265 -4.79 11.77 14.29
CA THR A 265 -4.02 13.03 14.35
C THR A 265 -4.80 14.19 14.97
N GLY A 266 -6.08 14.02 15.26
CA GLY A 266 -6.95 15.06 15.85
C GLY A 266 -7.15 16.27 14.92
N LYS A 267 -7.11 16.09 13.61
CA LYS A 267 -7.18 17.17 12.60
C LYS A 267 -8.53 17.20 11.94
#